data_d3335b9c36de6fbfd4923eae972cc773
#
_entry.id   d3335b9c36de6fbfd4923eae972cc773
#
_cell.length_a   1.000
_cell.length_b   1.000
_cell.length_c   1.000
_cell.angle_alpha   90.00
_cell.angle_beta   90.00
_cell.angle_gamma   90.00
#
_symmetry.space_group_name_H-M   'P 1'
#
loop_
_entity.id
_entity.type
_entity.pdbx_description
1 polymer ?
#
loop_
_entity_poly.entity_id
_entity_poly.type
_entity_poly.pdbx_seq_one_letter_code
_entity_poly.pdbx_strand_id
1 'polypeptide(L)'
;LRGLQCCLIACWLIAGTCLAAAAAAKPSSVLVLGRISDDPAAHYEQLKPLLDYVVPRMREVGISRGEILMAPDARQMSSYLRRGRVDWVSETTGAAMLLEQRGSAHPLLMTERGGLRDFHTLFFVRRDSPIQSLAQVRGHTLALQNASSTSGYLLPILELLRNGIVCDVLLSADDTPAPGSAGYLMVGSKLNVAAFVHKHLIDVGALSNVDWDDERQMPPVFKRGFRIVHRTAPVPRAVEMVRAGMDPAVEQRLRVVLLQAASDPKAGPALKCFFDTTGFRPLDSTSRRRLQELSTGVQRVREHVE
;
A
#
# COMPACT_ATOMS: atom_id res chain seq x y z
N LEU A 1 29.97 86.11 -8.62
CA LEU A 1 30.92 85.00 -8.56
C LEU A 1 30.16 83.67 -8.49
N ARG A 2 30.26 82.84 -9.55
CA ARG A 2 30.19 81.37 -9.63
C ARG A 2 29.14 80.69 -8.76
N GLY A 3 28.01 80.05 -9.17
CA GLY A 3 27.93 79.11 -10.30
C GLY A 3 28.01 77.66 -9.72
N LEU A 4 26.89 77.05 -9.41
CA LEU A 4 26.84 75.59 -9.28
C LEU A 4 25.51 75.07 -9.79
N GLN A 5 25.57 74.46 -10.99
CA GLN A 5 24.50 73.69 -11.62
C GLN A 5 24.41 72.30 -10.82
N CYS A 6 23.25 71.99 -10.26
CA CYS A 6 22.93 70.63 -9.84
C CYS A 6 22.25 69.89 -10.96
N CYS A 7 22.94 68.87 -11.52
CA CYS A 7 22.38 67.86 -12.38
C CYS A 7 21.53 66.88 -11.58
N LEU A 8 20.22 66.85 -11.86
CA LEU A 8 19.33 65.78 -11.37
C LEU A 8 19.42 64.60 -12.34
N ILE A 9 20.08 63.54 -11.87
CA ILE A 9 20.08 62.22 -12.55
C ILE A 9 18.85 61.47 -12.08
N ALA A 10 17.86 61.29 -12.96
CA ALA A 10 16.70 60.44 -12.74
C ALA A 10 17.10 58.98 -12.97
N CYS A 11 17.23 58.20 -11.89
CA CYS A 11 17.36 56.74 -11.95
C CYS A 11 15.99 56.09 -12.24
N TRP A 12 15.81 55.61 -13.44
CA TRP A 12 14.70 54.71 -13.79
C TRP A 12 15.05 53.32 -13.32
N LEU A 13 14.39 52.87 -12.23
CA LEU A 13 14.38 51.49 -11.81
C LEU A 13 13.40 50.70 -12.68
N ILE A 14 13.92 49.99 -13.65
CA ILE A 14 13.19 48.99 -14.41
C ILE A 14 13.12 47.76 -13.52
N ALA A 15 11.99 47.58 -12.84
CA ALA A 15 11.65 46.34 -12.15
C ALA A 15 11.27 45.27 -13.21
N GLY A 16 12.26 44.52 -13.66
CA GLY A 16 12.06 43.36 -14.50
C GLY A 16 11.40 42.22 -13.67
N THR A 17 10.08 42.06 -13.81
CA THR A 17 9.38 40.87 -13.32
C THR A 17 9.78 39.67 -14.17
N CYS A 18 10.77 38.91 -13.74
CA CYS A 18 11.01 37.58 -14.27
C CYS A 18 9.81 36.67 -13.91
N LEU A 19 8.82 36.61 -14.81
CA LEU A 19 7.91 35.48 -14.85
C LEU A 19 8.75 34.24 -15.22
N ALA A 20 9.19 33.50 -14.25
CA ALA A 20 9.67 32.16 -14.47
C ALA A 20 8.46 31.31 -14.93
N ALA A 21 8.30 31.23 -16.27
CA ALA A 21 7.41 30.20 -16.85
C ALA A 21 7.94 28.85 -16.36
N ALA A 22 7.22 28.24 -15.44
CA ALA A 22 7.46 26.85 -15.09
C ALA A 22 7.34 26.06 -16.40
N ALA A 23 8.48 25.65 -16.96
CA ALA A 23 8.51 24.79 -18.13
C ALA A 23 7.73 23.53 -17.75
N ALA A 24 6.53 23.38 -18.28
CA ALA A 24 5.75 22.17 -18.15
C ALA A 24 6.62 21.03 -18.66
N ALA A 25 7.03 20.14 -17.77
CA ALA A 25 7.82 18.99 -18.14
C ALA A 25 7.07 18.25 -19.25
N LYS A 26 7.75 18.05 -20.40
CA LYS A 26 7.17 17.34 -21.53
C LYS A 26 6.63 16.00 -21.02
N PRO A 27 5.36 15.64 -21.27
CA PRO A 27 4.79 14.41 -20.73
C PRO A 27 5.69 13.23 -21.13
N SER A 28 6.08 12.42 -20.16
CA SER A 28 6.84 11.20 -20.41
C SER A 28 6.04 10.30 -21.33
N SER A 29 6.67 9.78 -22.39
CA SER A 29 6.04 8.78 -23.26
C SER A 29 5.92 7.40 -22.61
N VAL A 30 6.39 7.26 -21.38
CA VAL A 30 6.44 6.01 -20.60
C VAL A 30 5.47 6.11 -19.44
N LEU A 31 4.64 5.07 -19.26
CA LEU A 31 3.84 4.84 -18.07
C LEU A 31 4.54 3.81 -17.19
N VAL A 32 4.90 4.17 -15.98
CA VAL A 32 5.59 3.28 -15.06
C VAL A 32 4.64 2.78 -13.98
N LEU A 33 4.37 1.45 -13.99
CA LEU A 33 3.58 0.76 -12.96
C LEU A 33 4.51 0.28 -11.84
N GLY A 34 4.21 0.69 -10.61
CA GLY A 34 4.96 0.35 -9.43
C GLY A 34 4.26 -0.64 -8.50
N ARG A 35 5.04 -1.31 -7.66
CA ARG A 35 4.55 -2.12 -6.55
C ARG A 35 5.59 -2.23 -5.43
N ILE A 36 5.12 -2.21 -4.18
CA ILE A 36 5.93 -2.64 -3.03
C ILE A 36 5.96 -4.17 -3.05
N SER A 37 7.15 -4.76 -3.07
CA SER A 37 7.32 -6.18 -3.35
C SER A 37 8.42 -6.82 -2.51
N ASP A 38 8.11 -7.97 -1.92
CA ASP A 38 9.01 -8.93 -1.31
C ASP A 38 9.38 -10.08 -2.28
N ASP A 39 8.66 -10.20 -3.42
CA ASP A 39 8.94 -11.12 -4.52
C ASP A 39 8.82 -10.39 -5.87
N PRO A 40 9.86 -9.64 -6.29
CA PRO A 40 9.80 -8.84 -7.50
C PRO A 40 9.56 -9.65 -8.78
N ALA A 41 10.08 -10.87 -8.87
CA ALA A 41 9.93 -11.71 -10.06
C ALA A 41 8.47 -12.15 -10.24
N ALA A 42 7.84 -12.71 -9.19
CA ALA A 42 6.44 -13.11 -9.24
C ALA A 42 5.51 -11.92 -9.47
N HIS A 43 5.77 -10.78 -8.83
CA HIS A 43 4.95 -9.59 -9.04
C HIS A 43 5.13 -8.98 -10.43
N TYR A 44 6.31 -9.07 -11.04
CA TYR A 44 6.51 -8.63 -12.43
C TYR A 44 5.58 -9.38 -13.39
N GLU A 45 5.54 -10.71 -13.29
CA GLU A 45 4.67 -11.56 -14.11
C GLU A 45 3.18 -11.25 -13.89
N GLN A 46 2.80 -10.85 -12.69
CA GLN A 46 1.42 -10.48 -12.37
C GLN A 46 1.04 -9.10 -12.94
N LEU A 47 1.96 -8.14 -12.95
CA LEU A 47 1.69 -6.76 -13.37
C LEU A 47 1.77 -6.56 -14.87
N LYS A 48 2.70 -7.25 -15.53
CA LYS A 48 3.05 -7.05 -16.95
C LYS A 48 1.85 -7.18 -17.90
N PRO A 49 0.99 -8.22 -17.81
CA PRO A 49 -0.13 -8.39 -18.73
C PRO A 49 -1.14 -7.22 -18.70
N LEU A 50 -1.44 -6.66 -17.51
CA LEU A 50 -2.34 -5.51 -17.43
C LEU A 50 -1.68 -4.24 -17.96
N LEU A 51 -0.40 -4.02 -17.69
CA LEU A 51 0.33 -2.89 -18.26
C LEU A 51 0.35 -2.93 -19.80
N ASP A 52 0.56 -4.13 -20.39
CA ASP A 52 0.53 -4.34 -21.83
C ASP A 52 -0.88 -4.13 -22.44
N TYR A 53 -1.93 -4.40 -21.68
CA TYR A 53 -3.30 -4.07 -22.08
C TYR A 53 -3.56 -2.55 -22.03
N VAL A 54 -3.06 -1.85 -20.99
CA VAL A 54 -3.29 -0.43 -20.74
C VAL A 54 -2.54 0.46 -21.74
N VAL A 55 -1.24 0.23 -21.96
CA VAL A 55 -0.36 1.12 -22.72
C VAL A 55 -0.87 1.44 -24.13
N PRO A 56 -1.30 0.48 -24.96
CA PRO A 56 -1.82 0.77 -26.32
C PRO A 56 -3.05 1.69 -26.31
N ARG A 57 -3.80 1.70 -25.19
CA ARG A 57 -5.02 2.49 -24.99
C ARG A 57 -4.77 3.89 -24.44
N MET A 58 -3.48 4.19 -24.13
CA MET A 58 -3.02 5.47 -23.60
C MET A 58 -2.33 6.35 -24.66
N ARG A 59 -2.29 5.91 -25.92
CA ARG A 59 -1.56 6.63 -27.00
C ARG A 59 -2.07 8.05 -27.26
N GLU A 60 -3.36 8.28 -27.12
CA GLU A 60 -3.98 9.60 -27.31
C GLU A 60 -3.49 10.66 -26.31
N VAL A 61 -2.97 10.24 -25.15
CA VAL A 61 -2.36 11.10 -24.13
C VAL A 61 -0.82 11.02 -24.13
N GLY A 62 -0.24 10.55 -25.25
CA GLY A 62 1.20 10.55 -25.48
C GLY A 62 1.97 9.38 -24.88
N ILE A 63 1.32 8.43 -24.19
CA ILE A 63 1.97 7.23 -23.66
C ILE A 63 2.15 6.19 -24.76
N SER A 64 3.37 5.73 -24.98
CA SER A 64 3.71 4.74 -26.01
C SER A 64 4.41 3.48 -25.48
N ARG A 65 4.93 3.53 -24.25
CA ARG A 65 5.67 2.45 -23.61
C ARG A 65 5.27 2.29 -22.14
N GLY A 66 5.32 1.06 -21.63
CA GLY A 66 5.12 0.74 -20.22
C GLY A 66 6.37 0.13 -19.59
N GLU A 67 6.63 0.48 -18.35
CA GLU A 67 7.70 -0.09 -17.53
C GLU A 67 7.17 -0.49 -16.16
N ILE A 68 7.85 -1.42 -15.50
CA ILE A 68 7.52 -1.86 -14.14
C ILE A 68 8.71 -1.56 -13.23
N LEU A 69 8.43 -0.95 -12.07
CA LEU A 69 9.45 -0.64 -11.08
C LEU A 69 9.00 -1.09 -9.69
N MET A 70 9.74 -2.01 -9.08
CA MET A 70 9.48 -2.51 -7.73
C MET A 70 10.24 -1.71 -6.67
N ALA A 71 9.67 -1.64 -5.47
CA ALA A 71 10.34 -1.11 -4.30
C ALA A 71 10.21 -2.10 -3.13
N PRO A 72 11.21 -2.23 -2.26
CA PRO A 72 11.16 -3.14 -1.13
C PRO A 72 10.20 -2.67 -0.02
N ASP A 73 9.92 -1.37 0.04
CA ASP A 73 9.08 -0.77 1.07
C ASP A 73 8.37 0.52 0.60
N ALA A 74 7.46 1.02 1.44
CA ALA A 74 6.67 2.22 1.16
C ALA A 74 7.53 3.50 1.13
N ARG A 75 8.67 3.55 1.83
CA ARG A 75 9.58 4.70 1.84
C ARG A 75 10.25 4.86 0.47
N GLN A 76 10.78 3.76 -0.04
CA GLN A 76 11.41 3.74 -1.37
C GLN A 76 10.39 4.01 -2.48
N MET A 77 9.21 3.38 -2.42
CA MET A 77 8.12 3.62 -3.39
C MET A 77 7.68 5.09 -3.36
N SER A 78 7.51 5.70 -2.17
CA SER A 78 7.20 7.13 -2.05
C SER A 78 8.27 8.02 -2.68
N SER A 79 9.55 7.65 -2.54
CA SER A 79 10.65 8.34 -3.22
C SER A 79 10.55 8.25 -4.75
N TYR A 80 10.20 7.08 -5.29
CA TYR A 80 10.01 6.90 -6.72
C TYR A 80 8.84 7.73 -7.26
N LEU A 81 7.70 7.72 -6.57
CA LEU A 81 6.51 8.50 -6.93
C LEU A 81 6.80 10.02 -6.93
N ARG A 82 7.42 10.56 -5.87
CA ARG A 82 7.77 11.99 -5.81
C ARG A 82 8.75 12.43 -6.87
N ARG A 83 9.65 11.55 -7.31
CA ARG A 83 10.64 11.82 -8.38
C ARG A 83 10.10 11.54 -9.78
N GLY A 84 8.83 11.17 -9.93
CA GLY A 84 8.23 10.82 -11.21
C GLY A 84 8.82 9.56 -11.86
N ARG A 85 9.46 8.68 -11.08
CA ARG A 85 9.99 7.39 -11.56
C ARG A 85 8.92 6.29 -11.60
N VAL A 86 7.82 6.49 -10.89
CA VAL A 86 6.63 5.65 -10.90
C VAL A 86 5.44 6.56 -11.05
N ASP A 87 4.49 6.19 -11.90
CA ASP A 87 3.28 6.96 -12.20
C ASP A 87 2.04 6.39 -11.54
N TRP A 88 1.92 5.07 -11.51
CA TRP A 88 0.77 4.31 -11.06
C TRP A 88 1.22 3.15 -10.16
N VAL A 89 0.54 2.93 -9.04
CA VAL A 89 0.81 1.82 -8.10
C VAL A 89 -0.49 1.08 -7.80
N SER A 90 -0.43 -0.24 -7.77
CA SER A 90 -1.53 -1.10 -7.33
C SER A 90 -1.20 -1.73 -5.98
N GLU A 91 -1.90 -1.29 -4.93
CA GLU A 91 -1.57 -1.70 -3.55
C GLU A 91 -2.78 -2.16 -2.74
N THR A 92 -2.51 -2.89 -1.66
CA THR A 92 -3.49 -3.07 -0.59
C THR A 92 -3.70 -1.74 0.14
N THR A 93 -4.90 -1.54 0.69
CA THR A 93 -5.30 -0.19 1.16
C THR A 93 -4.44 0.38 2.27
N GLY A 94 -3.93 -0.43 3.20
CA GLY A 94 -3.01 0.07 4.24
C GLY A 94 -1.68 0.56 3.67
N ALA A 95 -1.08 -0.19 2.75
CA ALA A 95 0.14 0.22 2.05
C ALA A 95 -0.09 1.50 1.23
N ALA A 96 -1.25 1.60 0.57
CA ALA A 96 -1.63 2.80 -0.18
C ALA A 96 -1.74 4.03 0.72
N MET A 97 -2.31 3.90 1.93
CA MET A 97 -2.40 5.00 2.90
C MET A 97 -1.02 5.45 3.39
N LEU A 98 -0.03 4.55 3.50
CA LEU A 98 1.36 4.95 3.76
C LEU A 98 1.93 5.84 2.66
N LEU A 99 1.61 5.57 1.39
CA LEU A 99 2.04 6.39 0.25
C LEU A 99 1.34 7.75 0.23
N GLU A 100 0.03 7.78 0.51
CA GLU A 100 -0.77 9.00 0.58
C GLU A 100 -0.28 9.94 1.70
N GLN A 101 -0.07 9.42 2.90
CA GLN A 101 0.44 10.18 4.06
C GLN A 101 1.83 10.79 3.83
N ARG A 102 2.62 10.20 2.93
CA ARG A 102 3.91 10.76 2.51
C ARG A 102 3.79 11.80 1.40
N GLY A 103 2.55 12.17 1.01
CA GLY A 103 2.25 13.14 -0.05
C GLY A 103 2.77 12.72 -1.43
N SER A 104 2.95 11.43 -1.66
CA SER A 104 3.57 10.92 -2.88
C SER A 104 2.57 10.45 -3.93
N ALA A 105 1.35 10.10 -3.52
CA ALA A 105 0.29 9.57 -4.39
C ALA A 105 -1.10 9.86 -3.80
N HIS A 106 -2.13 9.75 -4.65
CA HIS A 106 -3.53 9.79 -4.24
C HIS A 106 -4.33 8.64 -4.88
N PRO A 107 -5.46 8.23 -4.26
CA PRO A 107 -6.30 7.16 -4.77
C PRO A 107 -6.97 7.51 -6.10
N LEU A 108 -6.90 6.60 -7.07
CA LEU A 108 -7.54 6.71 -8.38
C LEU A 108 -8.84 5.90 -8.46
N LEU A 109 -8.78 4.59 -8.14
CA LEU A 109 -9.88 3.63 -8.22
C LEU A 109 -9.76 2.59 -7.11
N MET A 110 -10.89 2.08 -6.65
CA MET A 110 -10.95 0.87 -5.83
C MET A 110 -10.81 -0.36 -6.72
N THR A 111 -10.12 -1.39 -6.22
CA THR A 111 -9.87 -2.64 -6.97
C THR A 111 -10.49 -3.83 -6.23
N GLU A 112 -11.25 -4.65 -6.95
CA GLU A 112 -11.79 -5.93 -6.48
C GLU A 112 -10.87 -7.07 -6.92
N ARG A 113 -10.47 -7.94 -5.99
CA ARG A 113 -9.56 -9.05 -6.25
C ARG A 113 -10.16 -10.36 -5.78
N GLY A 114 -10.21 -11.36 -6.65
CA GLY A 114 -10.86 -12.65 -6.35
C GLY A 114 -12.35 -12.52 -6.04
N GLY A 115 -13.05 -11.55 -6.63
CA GLY A 115 -14.45 -11.24 -6.33
C GLY A 115 -14.69 -10.54 -5.00
N LEU A 116 -13.62 -10.19 -4.26
CA LEU A 116 -13.72 -9.56 -2.95
C LEU A 116 -13.46 -8.05 -3.02
N ARG A 117 -14.40 -7.28 -2.47
CA ARG A 117 -14.28 -5.84 -2.24
C ARG A 117 -13.52 -5.52 -0.97
N ASP A 118 -13.70 -6.37 0.03
CA ASP A 118 -13.17 -6.21 1.37
C ASP A 118 -12.44 -7.48 1.82
N PHE A 119 -11.55 -7.30 2.78
CA PHE A 119 -10.87 -8.39 3.46
C PHE A 119 -10.61 -8.00 4.92
N HIS A 120 -10.24 -8.95 5.76
CA HIS A 120 -9.96 -8.71 7.17
C HIS A 120 -8.81 -9.58 7.66
N THR A 121 -8.28 -9.26 8.82
CA THR A 121 -7.24 -10.05 9.46
C THR A 121 -7.85 -11.06 10.43
N LEU A 122 -7.27 -12.25 10.44
CA LEU A 122 -7.53 -13.32 11.39
C LEU A 122 -6.34 -13.42 12.34
N PHE A 123 -6.58 -13.38 13.64
CA PHE A 123 -5.61 -13.80 14.65
C PHE A 123 -5.84 -15.26 14.95
N PHE A 124 -4.80 -16.04 14.90
CA PHE A 124 -4.88 -17.49 15.13
C PHE A 124 -3.76 -17.96 16.05
N VAL A 125 -4.04 -19.02 16.74
CA VAL A 125 -3.12 -19.70 17.66
C VAL A 125 -3.19 -21.20 17.43
N ARG A 126 -2.28 -21.96 18.01
CA ARG A 126 -2.40 -23.42 18.06
C ARG A 126 -3.64 -23.83 18.84
N ARG A 127 -4.19 -24.99 18.54
CA ARG A 127 -5.38 -25.53 19.25
C ARG A 127 -5.14 -25.76 20.72
N ASP A 128 -3.93 -26.16 21.11
CA ASP A 128 -3.50 -26.39 22.48
C ASP A 128 -3.10 -25.12 23.26
N SER A 129 -3.07 -23.97 22.62
CA SER A 129 -2.75 -22.69 23.24
C SER A 129 -3.80 -22.29 24.29
N PRO A 130 -3.43 -21.71 25.43
CA PRO A 130 -4.37 -21.17 26.44
C PRO A 130 -5.07 -19.85 25.95
N ILE A 131 -4.57 -19.16 24.92
CA ILE A 131 -5.09 -17.88 24.43
C ILE A 131 -6.45 -18.12 23.75
N GLN A 132 -7.54 -17.57 24.29
CA GLN A 132 -8.92 -17.74 23.81
C GLN A 132 -9.47 -16.47 23.13
N SER A 133 -8.86 -15.31 23.36
CA SER A 133 -9.35 -14.01 22.88
C SER A 133 -8.19 -13.04 22.62
N LEU A 134 -8.48 -11.93 21.91
CA LEU A 134 -7.51 -10.86 21.67
C LEU A 134 -6.95 -10.27 22.97
N ALA A 135 -7.77 -10.12 24.00
CA ALA A 135 -7.33 -9.57 25.30
C ALA A 135 -6.22 -10.38 25.96
N GLN A 136 -6.22 -11.71 25.73
CA GLN A 136 -5.20 -12.62 26.28
C GLN A 136 -3.89 -12.66 25.48
N VAL A 137 -3.77 -11.88 24.42
CA VAL A 137 -2.51 -11.73 23.67
C VAL A 137 -1.46 -10.93 24.47
N ARG A 138 -1.86 -10.21 25.52
CA ARG A 138 -0.93 -9.53 26.45
C ARG A 138 0.05 -10.52 27.07
N GLY A 139 1.34 -10.16 27.06
CA GLY A 139 2.42 -11.03 27.54
C GLY A 139 2.81 -12.14 26.57
N HIS A 140 2.22 -12.18 25.37
CA HIS A 140 2.49 -13.18 24.36
C HIS A 140 3.13 -12.58 23.11
N THR A 141 3.65 -13.45 22.24
CA THR A 141 4.39 -13.10 21.03
C THR A 141 3.53 -13.26 19.76
N LEU A 142 3.71 -12.36 18.80
CA LEU A 142 3.02 -12.38 17.50
C LEU A 142 4.01 -12.51 16.34
N ALA A 143 3.71 -13.38 15.40
CA ALA A 143 4.37 -13.42 14.08
C ALA A 143 3.61 -12.53 13.11
N LEU A 144 4.28 -11.52 12.56
CA LEU A 144 3.75 -10.57 11.58
C LEU A 144 4.60 -10.58 10.31
N GLN A 145 4.01 -10.18 9.17
CA GLN A 145 4.68 -10.32 7.88
C GLN A 145 5.82 -9.30 7.68
N ASN A 146 5.47 -8.08 7.28
CA ASN A 146 6.38 -6.96 7.07
C ASN A 146 5.64 -5.64 7.27
N ALA A 147 6.35 -4.53 7.46
CA ALA A 147 5.80 -3.22 7.81
C ALA A 147 4.86 -2.60 6.75
N SER A 148 4.90 -3.05 5.50
CA SER A 148 3.99 -2.59 4.44
C SER A 148 2.75 -3.47 4.27
N SER A 149 2.66 -4.60 5.00
CA SER A 149 1.52 -5.50 4.89
C SER A 149 0.29 -4.95 5.61
N THR A 150 -0.79 -4.74 4.88
CA THR A 150 -2.07 -4.28 5.46
C THR A 150 -2.60 -5.29 6.48
N SER A 151 -2.80 -6.54 6.07
CA SER A 151 -3.42 -7.57 6.91
C SER A 151 -2.46 -8.33 7.80
N GLY A 152 -1.17 -8.36 7.43
CA GLY A 152 -0.14 -9.08 8.20
C GLY A 152 0.66 -8.18 9.14
N TYR A 153 0.36 -6.86 9.22
CA TYR A 153 1.03 -5.94 10.12
C TYR A 153 0.15 -4.75 10.54
N LEU A 154 -0.27 -3.91 9.59
CA LEU A 154 -0.95 -2.64 9.93
C LEU A 154 -2.27 -2.89 10.67
N LEU A 155 -3.13 -3.78 10.18
CA LEU A 155 -4.40 -4.10 10.83
C LEU A 155 -4.21 -4.83 12.17
N PRO A 156 -3.33 -5.84 12.30
CA PRO A 156 -3.04 -6.46 13.59
C PRO A 156 -2.61 -5.46 14.65
N ILE A 157 -1.61 -4.63 14.38
CA ILE A 157 -1.13 -3.64 15.34
C ILE A 157 -2.24 -2.63 15.67
N LEU A 158 -2.96 -2.12 14.66
CA LEU A 158 -4.07 -1.19 14.89
C LEU A 158 -5.15 -1.80 15.78
N GLU A 159 -5.49 -3.07 15.57
CA GLU A 159 -6.51 -3.78 16.37
C GLU A 159 -6.06 -3.94 17.82
N LEU A 160 -4.80 -4.31 18.06
CA LEU A 160 -4.22 -4.38 19.40
C LEU A 160 -4.25 -3.01 20.10
N LEU A 161 -3.81 -1.94 19.42
CA LEU A 161 -3.83 -0.58 19.95
C LEU A 161 -5.25 -0.08 20.26
N ARG A 162 -6.25 -0.44 19.46
CA ARG A 162 -7.67 -0.12 19.71
C ARG A 162 -8.21 -0.81 20.97
N ASN A 163 -7.68 -1.99 21.29
CA ASN A 163 -8.01 -2.74 22.49
C ASN A 163 -7.09 -2.41 23.68
N GLY A 164 -6.31 -1.31 23.59
CA GLY A 164 -5.41 -0.86 24.65
C GLY A 164 -4.22 -1.77 24.91
N ILE A 165 -3.84 -2.59 23.91
CA ILE A 165 -2.67 -3.48 23.99
C ILE A 165 -1.50 -2.78 23.29
N VAL A 166 -0.47 -2.43 24.05
CA VAL A 166 0.79 -1.88 23.55
C VAL A 166 1.56 -2.99 22.85
N CYS A 167 2.31 -2.64 21.81
CA CYS A 167 3.03 -3.61 21.00
C CYS A 167 4.53 -3.29 20.98
N ASP A 168 5.36 -4.24 21.38
CA ASP A 168 6.82 -4.12 21.38
C ASP A 168 7.42 -4.89 20.21
N VAL A 169 8.38 -4.29 19.49
CA VAL A 169 9.13 -5.02 18.48
C VAL A 169 10.11 -5.99 19.13
N LEU A 170 10.12 -7.23 18.68
CA LEU A 170 11.08 -8.24 19.09
C LEU A 170 12.13 -8.43 18.01
N LEU A 171 13.37 -8.70 18.39
CA LEU A 171 14.48 -8.97 17.49
C LEU A 171 14.67 -10.48 17.24
N SER A 172 14.18 -11.30 18.15
CA SER A 172 14.28 -12.76 18.14
C SER A 172 12.98 -13.41 18.63
N ALA A 173 12.76 -14.66 18.25
CA ALA A 173 11.66 -15.47 18.78
C ALA A 173 11.83 -15.83 20.27
N ASP A 174 13.06 -15.73 20.79
CA ASP A 174 13.38 -15.99 22.20
C ASP A 174 13.18 -14.75 23.09
N ASP A 175 12.90 -13.58 22.50
CA ASP A 175 12.65 -12.36 23.25
C ASP A 175 11.26 -12.41 23.89
N THR A 176 11.12 -11.81 25.07
CA THR A 176 9.87 -11.66 25.79
C THR A 176 9.39 -10.20 25.73
N PRO A 177 8.07 -9.96 25.53
CA PRO A 177 7.53 -8.61 25.57
C PRO A 177 7.62 -8.00 26.98
N ALA A 178 7.56 -6.67 27.06
CA ALA A 178 7.44 -5.98 28.33
C ALA A 178 6.15 -6.36 29.07
N PRO A 179 6.12 -6.30 30.41
CA PRO A 179 4.91 -6.63 31.17
C PRO A 179 3.69 -5.82 30.69
N GLY A 180 2.62 -6.52 30.33
CA GLY A 180 1.35 -5.90 29.89
C GLY A 180 1.29 -5.52 28.40
N SER A 181 2.39 -5.63 27.66
CA SER A 181 2.42 -5.45 26.20
C SER A 181 2.28 -6.79 25.46
N ALA A 182 2.21 -6.74 24.13
CA ALA A 182 2.33 -7.87 23.23
C ALA A 182 3.58 -7.70 22.36
N GLY A 183 4.45 -8.69 22.31
CA GLY A 183 5.63 -8.65 21.48
C GLY A 183 5.33 -9.08 20.05
N TYR A 184 5.94 -8.44 19.04
CA TYR A 184 5.82 -8.93 17.67
C TYR A 184 7.16 -9.06 16.96
N LEU A 185 7.29 -10.13 16.19
CA LEU A 185 8.44 -10.42 15.34
C LEU A 185 8.04 -10.34 13.87
N MET A 186 8.82 -9.61 13.06
CA MET A 186 8.68 -9.59 11.62
C MET A 186 9.31 -10.84 11.01
N VAL A 187 8.48 -11.73 10.44
CA VAL A 187 8.96 -13.02 9.89
C VAL A 187 9.02 -13.05 8.35
N GLY A 188 8.76 -11.91 7.71
CA GLY A 188 8.96 -11.66 6.28
C GLY A 188 7.83 -12.16 5.38
N SER A 189 7.42 -13.41 5.45
CA SER A 189 6.42 -14.00 4.56
C SER A 189 5.19 -14.53 5.32
N LYS A 190 4.08 -14.67 4.60
CA LYS A 190 2.83 -15.24 5.13
C LYS A 190 3.00 -16.70 5.55
N LEU A 191 3.73 -17.48 4.74
CA LEU A 191 4.04 -18.87 5.07
C LEU A 191 4.87 -18.95 6.35
N ASN A 192 5.82 -18.04 6.56
CA ASN A 192 6.61 -17.99 7.78
C ASN A 192 5.73 -17.66 9.00
N VAL A 193 4.73 -16.76 8.87
CA VAL A 193 3.77 -16.51 9.97
C VAL A 193 3.12 -17.81 10.44
N ALA A 194 2.61 -18.62 9.50
CA ALA A 194 2.04 -19.92 9.83
C ALA A 194 3.07 -20.90 10.41
N ALA A 195 4.27 -20.96 9.82
CA ALA A 195 5.33 -21.88 10.22
C ALA A 195 5.86 -21.58 11.65
N PHE A 196 6.05 -20.30 12.00
CA PHE A 196 6.52 -19.91 13.32
C PHE A 196 5.54 -20.30 14.43
N VAL A 197 4.23 -20.10 14.19
CA VAL A 197 3.19 -20.54 15.12
C VAL A 197 3.13 -22.07 15.20
N HIS A 198 3.20 -22.77 14.05
CA HIS A 198 3.18 -24.23 14.00
C HIS A 198 4.36 -24.86 14.75
N LYS A 199 5.54 -24.28 14.64
CA LYS A 199 6.77 -24.76 15.27
C LYS A 199 6.92 -24.34 16.75
N HIS A 200 5.90 -23.73 17.37
CA HIS A 200 5.94 -23.22 18.74
C HIS A 200 7.02 -22.15 19.00
N LEU A 201 7.46 -21.45 17.96
CA LEU A 201 8.43 -20.35 18.09
C LEU A 201 7.74 -19.04 18.52
N ILE A 202 6.49 -18.86 18.13
CA ILE A 202 5.66 -17.68 18.41
C ILE A 202 4.25 -18.17 18.77
N ASP A 203 3.56 -17.45 19.66
CA ASP A 203 2.26 -17.85 20.17
C ASP A 203 1.09 -17.59 19.22
N VAL A 204 1.09 -16.42 18.56
CA VAL A 204 -0.03 -15.90 17.78
C VAL A 204 0.43 -15.56 16.37
N GLY A 205 -0.36 -15.91 15.37
CA GLY A 205 -0.17 -15.45 13.99
C GLY A 205 -1.29 -14.52 13.52
N ALA A 206 -0.98 -13.64 12.59
CA ALA A 206 -1.98 -12.77 11.97
C ALA A 206 -1.84 -12.75 10.45
N LEU A 207 -2.91 -13.18 9.74
CA LEU A 207 -2.99 -13.22 8.27
C LEU A 207 -4.37 -12.74 7.78
N SER A 208 -4.48 -12.42 6.50
CA SER A 208 -5.81 -12.15 5.93
C SER A 208 -6.66 -13.42 5.86
N ASN A 209 -7.99 -13.24 5.83
CA ASN A 209 -8.91 -14.33 5.51
C ASN A 209 -8.60 -14.96 4.14
N VAL A 210 -8.11 -14.18 3.18
CA VAL A 210 -7.71 -14.69 1.85
C VAL A 210 -6.48 -15.59 1.95
N ASP A 211 -5.46 -15.16 2.70
CA ASP A 211 -4.24 -15.96 2.90
C ASP A 211 -4.50 -17.22 3.74
N TRP A 212 -5.45 -17.13 4.67
CA TRP A 212 -5.90 -18.28 5.46
C TRP A 212 -6.53 -19.40 4.62
N ASP A 213 -7.17 -19.04 3.51
CA ASP A 213 -7.81 -20.00 2.58
C ASP A 213 -6.92 -20.38 1.39
N ASP A 214 -5.74 -19.77 1.22
CA ASP A 214 -4.73 -20.15 0.22
C ASP A 214 -3.77 -21.18 0.81
N GLU A 215 -3.82 -22.44 0.32
CA GLU A 215 -2.98 -23.53 0.80
C GLU A 215 -1.46 -23.29 0.65
N ARG A 216 -1.06 -22.41 -0.26
CA ARG A 216 0.35 -21.99 -0.44
C ARG A 216 0.83 -21.12 0.73
N GLN A 217 -0.07 -20.35 1.34
CA GLN A 217 0.21 -19.45 2.46
C GLN A 217 -0.13 -20.09 3.81
N MET A 218 -1.17 -20.93 3.85
CA MET A 218 -1.64 -21.67 5.00
C MET A 218 -1.79 -23.17 4.66
N PRO A 219 -0.69 -23.93 4.65
CA PRO A 219 -0.72 -25.36 4.36
C PRO A 219 -1.74 -26.09 5.23
N PRO A 220 -2.51 -27.06 4.67
CA PRO A 220 -3.51 -27.83 5.43
C PRO A 220 -2.95 -28.52 6.67
N VAL A 221 -1.68 -28.94 6.63
CA VAL A 221 -1.00 -29.58 7.79
C VAL A 221 -0.86 -28.60 8.96
N PHE A 222 -0.60 -27.32 8.71
CA PHE A 222 -0.55 -26.28 9.72
C PHE A 222 -1.96 -25.86 10.16
N LYS A 223 -2.84 -25.59 9.20
CA LYS A 223 -4.21 -25.10 9.42
C LYS A 223 -5.02 -26.01 10.37
N ARG A 224 -4.88 -27.33 10.25
CA ARG A 224 -5.53 -28.28 11.14
C ARG A 224 -5.13 -28.14 12.61
N GLY A 225 -3.91 -27.67 12.87
CA GLY A 225 -3.38 -27.42 14.20
C GLY A 225 -3.79 -26.09 14.82
N PHE A 226 -4.49 -25.22 14.06
CA PHE A 226 -4.82 -23.87 14.49
C PHE A 226 -6.30 -23.67 14.82
N ARG A 227 -6.59 -22.62 15.58
CA ARG A 227 -7.90 -22.03 15.77
C ARG A 227 -7.81 -20.51 15.70
N ILE A 228 -8.86 -19.86 15.20
CA ILE A 228 -8.99 -18.42 15.15
C ILE A 228 -9.51 -17.93 16.50
N VAL A 229 -8.87 -16.90 17.06
CA VAL A 229 -9.22 -16.28 18.32
C VAL A 229 -9.82 -14.88 18.17
N HIS A 230 -9.56 -14.20 17.03
CA HIS A 230 -10.14 -12.88 16.75
C HIS A 230 -10.18 -12.60 15.24
N ARG A 231 -11.10 -11.71 14.84
CA ARG A 231 -11.25 -11.18 13.49
C ARG A 231 -11.36 -9.65 13.55
N THR A 232 -10.59 -8.94 12.73
CA THR A 232 -10.74 -7.48 12.61
C THR A 232 -11.99 -7.12 11.81
N ALA A 233 -12.43 -5.87 11.93
CA ALA A 233 -13.38 -5.30 10.98
C ALA A 233 -12.83 -5.36 9.55
N PRO A 234 -13.69 -5.56 8.53
CA PRO A 234 -13.25 -5.60 7.13
C PRO A 234 -12.84 -4.22 6.63
N VAL A 235 -11.75 -4.18 5.85
CA VAL A 235 -11.27 -2.99 5.13
C VAL A 235 -11.31 -3.23 3.62
N PRO A 236 -11.33 -2.17 2.79
CA PRO A 236 -11.28 -2.32 1.35
C PRO A 236 -10.04 -3.10 0.89
N ARG A 237 -10.21 -3.96 -0.13
CA ARG A 237 -9.21 -4.97 -0.51
C ARG A 237 -7.96 -4.35 -1.13
N ALA A 238 -8.15 -3.45 -2.11
CA ALA A 238 -7.05 -2.86 -2.86
C ALA A 238 -7.49 -1.53 -3.51
N VAL A 239 -6.51 -0.76 -3.91
CA VAL A 239 -6.69 0.56 -4.51
C VAL A 239 -5.58 0.82 -5.52
N GLU A 240 -5.96 1.40 -6.66
CA GLU A 240 -5.03 1.97 -7.63
C GLU A 240 -4.70 3.40 -7.21
N MET A 241 -3.42 3.71 -7.13
CA MET A 241 -2.91 5.02 -6.75
C MET A 241 -2.14 5.64 -7.91
N VAL A 242 -2.21 6.94 -8.07
CA VAL A 242 -1.37 7.68 -9.01
C VAL A 242 -0.50 8.70 -8.27
N ARG A 243 0.68 8.99 -8.82
CA ARG A 243 1.60 9.95 -8.21
C ARG A 243 0.99 11.34 -8.11
N ALA A 244 1.32 12.06 -7.05
CA ALA A 244 1.01 13.47 -6.94
C ALA A 244 1.64 14.25 -8.12
N GLY A 245 0.85 15.13 -8.76
CA GLY A 245 1.29 15.90 -9.93
C GLY A 245 1.39 15.08 -11.22
N MET A 246 0.68 13.95 -11.33
CA MET A 246 0.43 13.30 -12.62
C MET A 246 -0.31 14.26 -13.55
N ASP A 247 0.00 14.21 -14.86
CA ASP A 247 -0.75 14.98 -15.85
C ASP A 247 -2.24 14.59 -15.79
N PRO A 248 -3.17 15.56 -15.65
CA PRO A 248 -4.59 15.27 -15.50
C PRO A 248 -5.21 14.50 -16.69
N ALA A 249 -4.71 14.71 -17.92
CA ALA A 249 -5.20 13.98 -19.08
C ALA A 249 -4.75 12.52 -19.05
N VAL A 250 -3.51 12.25 -18.62
CA VAL A 250 -2.97 10.90 -18.43
C VAL A 250 -3.71 10.19 -17.30
N GLU A 251 -3.93 10.85 -16.16
CA GLU A 251 -4.68 10.31 -15.03
C GLU A 251 -6.11 9.93 -15.43
N GLN A 252 -6.82 10.88 -16.09
CA GLN A 252 -8.20 10.63 -16.51
C GLN A 252 -8.28 9.51 -17.54
N ARG A 253 -7.34 9.44 -18.48
CA ARG A 253 -7.31 8.35 -19.45
C ARG A 253 -7.04 7.00 -18.79
N LEU A 254 -6.08 6.94 -17.88
CA LEU A 254 -5.80 5.71 -17.10
C LEU A 254 -7.05 5.23 -16.35
N ARG A 255 -7.75 6.16 -15.69
CA ARG A 255 -9.02 5.87 -15.00
C ARG A 255 -10.05 5.24 -15.94
N VAL A 256 -10.27 5.82 -17.11
CA VAL A 256 -11.23 5.32 -18.11
C VAL A 256 -10.83 3.91 -18.59
N VAL A 257 -9.55 3.72 -18.94
CA VAL A 257 -9.05 2.44 -19.44
C VAL A 257 -9.21 1.32 -18.41
N LEU A 258 -8.89 1.59 -17.13
CA LEU A 258 -9.05 0.61 -16.05
C LEU A 258 -10.52 0.28 -15.79
N LEU A 259 -11.41 1.27 -15.78
CA LEU A 259 -12.84 1.03 -15.61
C LEU A 259 -13.42 0.17 -16.77
N GLN A 260 -12.97 0.41 -17.98
CA GLN A 260 -13.40 -0.36 -19.17
C GLN A 260 -12.84 -1.80 -19.17
N ALA A 261 -11.66 -2.01 -18.58
CA ALA A 261 -11.00 -3.32 -18.57
C ALA A 261 -11.89 -4.41 -17.94
N ALA A 262 -12.68 -4.08 -16.91
CA ALA A 262 -13.56 -5.04 -16.23
C ALA A 262 -14.65 -5.63 -17.14
N SER A 263 -15.04 -4.91 -18.19
CA SER A 263 -16.09 -5.33 -19.15
C SER A 263 -15.52 -5.70 -20.52
N ASP A 264 -14.21 -5.54 -20.75
CA ASP A 264 -13.55 -5.92 -22.01
C ASP A 264 -13.07 -7.38 -21.96
N PRO A 265 -13.65 -8.31 -22.75
CA PRO A 265 -13.19 -9.71 -22.79
C PRO A 265 -11.69 -9.85 -23.08
N LYS A 266 -11.08 -8.90 -23.81
CA LYS A 266 -9.65 -8.90 -24.13
C LYS A 266 -8.77 -8.63 -22.90
N ALA A 267 -9.32 -8.02 -21.86
CA ALA A 267 -8.60 -7.78 -20.60
C ALA A 267 -8.66 -8.99 -19.66
N GLY A 268 -9.56 -9.92 -19.85
CA GLY A 268 -9.81 -11.05 -18.95
C GLY A 268 -8.54 -11.79 -18.51
N PRO A 269 -7.69 -12.29 -19.43
CA PRO A 269 -6.43 -12.95 -19.06
C PRO A 269 -5.48 -12.03 -18.28
N ALA A 270 -5.38 -10.74 -18.65
CA ALA A 270 -4.54 -9.77 -17.98
C ALA A 270 -5.03 -9.48 -16.56
N LEU A 271 -6.32 -9.32 -16.36
CA LEU A 271 -6.96 -9.12 -15.06
C LEU A 271 -6.80 -10.35 -14.16
N LYS A 272 -6.90 -11.55 -14.73
CA LYS A 272 -6.67 -12.81 -13.99
C LYS A 272 -5.24 -12.89 -13.45
N CYS A 273 -4.24 -12.54 -14.27
CA CYS A 273 -2.85 -12.44 -13.83
C CYS A 273 -2.67 -11.32 -12.80
N PHE A 274 -3.32 -10.18 -12.99
CA PHE A 274 -3.23 -9.01 -12.12
C PHE A 274 -4.00 -9.25 -10.80
N PHE A 275 -3.43 -10.10 -9.95
CA PHE A 275 -3.98 -10.46 -8.63
C PHE A 275 -5.41 -10.97 -8.64
N ASP A 276 -5.82 -11.70 -9.68
CA ASP A 276 -7.20 -12.16 -9.88
C ASP A 276 -8.21 -11.01 -9.79
N THR A 277 -7.88 -9.88 -10.43
CA THR A 277 -8.74 -8.69 -10.42
C THR A 277 -10.03 -8.95 -11.17
N THR A 278 -11.16 -8.70 -10.51
CA THR A 278 -12.49 -8.88 -11.08
C THR A 278 -13.15 -7.56 -11.49
N GLY A 279 -12.60 -6.42 -11.04
CA GLY A 279 -13.10 -5.12 -11.43
C GLY A 279 -12.40 -3.95 -10.77
N PHE A 280 -12.66 -2.79 -11.37
CA PHE A 280 -12.29 -1.48 -10.82
C PHE A 280 -13.56 -0.66 -10.61
N ARG A 281 -13.59 0.15 -9.53
CA ARG A 281 -14.74 0.99 -9.19
C ARG A 281 -14.30 2.42 -8.87
N PRO A 282 -15.12 3.43 -9.23
CA PRO A 282 -14.89 4.79 -8.80
C PRO A 282 -14.84 4.91 -7.26
N LEU A 283 -14.10 5.91 -6.78
CA LEU A 283 -14.08 6.31 -5.39
C LEU A 283 -15.36 7.11 -5.06
N ASP A 284 -16.37 6.43 -4.54
CA ASP A 284 -17.56 7.08 -3.98
C ASP A 284 -17.30 7.66 -2.58
N SER A 285 -18.27 8.35 -2.01
CA SER A 285 -18.18 8.96 -0.67
C SER A 285 -17.90 7.92 0.43
N THR A 286 -18.48 6.74 0.31
CA THR A 286 -18.28 5.63 1.26
C THR A 286 -16.87 5.09 1.20
N SER A 287 -16.34 4.84 0.00
CA SER A 287 -14.96 4.39 -0.20
C SER A 287 -13.95 5.40 0.32
N ARG A 288 -14.16 6.71 0.04
CA ARG A 288 -13.29 7.79 0.55
C ARG A 288 -13.28 7.83 2.07
N ARG A 289 -14.45 7.78 2.72
CA ARG A 289 -14.54 7.75 4.18
C ARG A 289 -13.80 6.54 4.77
N ARG A 290 -14.00 5.33 4.23
CA ARG A 290 -13.33 4.11 4.71
C ARG A 290 -11.81 4.18 4.53
N LEU A 291 -11.32 4.75 3.42
CA LEU A 291 -9.89 4.99 3.23
C LEU A 291 -9.36 6.02 4.24
N GLN A 292 -10.10 7.09 4.51
CA GLN A 292 -9.73 8.09 5.51
C GLN A 292 -9.66 7.51 6.92
N GLU A 293 -10.64 6.68 7.31
CA GLU A 293 -10.64 5.97 8.60
C GLU A 293 -9.43 5.03 8.72
N LEU A 294 -9.10 4.32 7.63
CA LEU A 294 -7.93 3.47 7.58
C LEU A 294 -6.63 4.29 7.63
N SER A 295 -6.56 5.41 6.91
CA SER A 295 -5.42 6.33 6.93
C SER A 295 -5.12 6.83 8.35
N THR A 296 -6.16 7.26 9.09
CA THR A 296 -6.03 7.63 10.51
C THR A 296 -5.50 6.47 11.36
N GLY A 297 -5.98 5.25 11.10
CA GLY A 297 -5.49 4.04 11.77
C GLY A 297 -4.02 3.75 11.47
N VAL A 298 -3.63 3.85 10.21
CA VAL A 298 -2.23 3.66 9.77
C VAL A 298 -1.31 4.71 10.40
N GLN A 299 -1.75 5.96 10.48
CA GLN A 299 -1.00 7.02 11.17
C GLN A 299 -0.79 6.68 12.64
N ARG A 300 -1.84 6.21 13.34
CA ARG A 300 -1.72 5.79 14.75
C ARG A 300 -0.72 4.65 14.95
N VAL A 301 -0.68 3.68 14.03
CA VAL A 301 0.32 2.58 14.06
C VAL A 301 1.73 3.15 13.94
N ARG A 302 1.94 4.07 12.98
CA ARG A 302 3.26 4.70 12.77
C ARG A 302 3.74 5.50 13.98
N GLU A 303 2.87 6.31 14.57
CA GLU A 303 3.18 7.11 15.78
C GLU A 303 3.53 6.23 16.99
N HIS A 304 3.04 4.98 17.01
CA HIS A 304 3.32 4.05 18.10
C HIS A 304 4.64 3.30 17.92
N VAL A 305 5.05 3.06 16.68
CA VAL A 305 6.17 2.15 16.33
C VAL A 305 7.39 2.91 15.82
N GLU A 306 7.22 4.08 15.17
CA GLU A 306 8.29 4.97 14.69
C GLU A 306 8.66 6.02 15.76
#